data_55b378a566c42db85d832cd63a636cd0
#
_entry.id   55b378a566c42db85d832cd63a636cd0
#
_cell.length_a   1.000
_cell.length_b   1.000
_cell.length_c   1.000
_cell.angle_alpha   90.00
_cell.angle_beta   90.00
_cell.angle_gamma   90.00
#
_symmetry.space_group_name_H-M   'P 1'
#
loop_
_entity.id
_entity.type
_entity.pdbx_description
1 polymer ?
#
loop_
_entity_poly.entity_id
_entity_poly.type
_entity_poly.pdbx_seq_one_letter_code
_entity_poly.pdbx_strand_id
1 'polypeptide(L)'
;MLTRDSRIGEIYATPIGHDIIHTLLLQTGLPEKAVANPVVRRLSLRALQKLAPGRLDDSLVDSLLGLLNHETQTPPAPTGGITRKWWKEAVAYQIYPRSFADSNGDGVGDLRGIREKLPYLKELGVNLLWLSPVYDSPNDDNGYDIRDYRKIMAEFGTMEDFDALLAEAHANGMKLIMDLVVNHTSDEHPWFQSSLRDPDGPCRDYYIWHKGREDRKSVV
;
A
#
# COMPACT_ATOMS: atom_id res chain seq x y z
N MET A 1 -12.42 32.07 0.67
CA MET A 1 -13.12 31.03 1.43
C MET A 1 -14.46 30.78 0.76
N LEU A 2 -14.73 29.55 0.36
CA LEU A 2 -15.99 29.16 -0.28
C LEU A 2 -17.07 28.95 0.77
N THR A 3 -18.31 29.33 0.42
CA THR A 3 -19.49 29.25 1.31
C THR A 3 -20.66 28.62 0.58
N ARG A 4 -21.79 28.39 1.28
CA ARG A 4 -23.00 27.88 0.65
C ARG A 4 -23.55 28.83 -0.44
N ASP A 5 -23.15 30.09 -0.43
CA ASP A 5 -23.54 31.07 -1.43
C ASP A 5 -22.54 31.19 -2.60
N SER A 6 -21.41 30.48 -2.52
CA SER A 6 -20.46 30.39 -3.63
C SER A 6 -21.06 29.68 -4.82
N ARG A 7 -20.71 30.17 -6.03
CA ARG A 7 -21.27 29.66 -7.29
C ARG A 7 -20.54 28.36 -7.70
N ILE A 8 -21.26 27.48 -8.37
CA ILE A 8 -20.69 26.23 -8.88
C ILE A 8 -19.48 26.49 -9.79
N GLY A 9 -19.53 27.57 -10.59
CA GLY A 9 -18.38 27.95 -11.42
C GLY A 9 -17.13 28.35 -10.64
N GLU A 10 -17.28 28.94 -9.44
CA GLU A 10 -16.17 29.29 -8.55
C GLU A 10 -15.60 28.04 -7.88
N ILE A 11 -16.45 27.14 -7.46
CA ILE A 11 -16.05 25.84 -6.89
C ILE A 11 -15.32 25.00 -7.93
N TYR A 12 -15.86 24.90 -9.14
CA TYR A 12 -15.28 24.14 -10.24
C TYR A 12 -13.93 24.69 -10.72
N ALA A 13 -13.64 25.97 -10.45
CA ALA A 13 -12.36 26.59 -10.79
C ALA A 13 -11.23 26.21 -9.81
N THR A 14 -11.53 25.59 -8.67
CA THR A 14 -10.52 25.07 -7.74
C THR A 14 -10.16 23.63 -8.10
N PRO A 15 -8.89 23.18 -7.89
CA PRO A 15 -8.49 21.79 -8.20
C PRO A 15 -9.37 20.75 -7.51
N ILE A 16 -9.55 20.85 -6.20
CA ILE A 16 -10.41 19.91 -5.43
C ILE A 16 -11.88 20.03 -5.85
N GLY A 17 -12.37 21.24 -6.08
CA GLY A 17 -13.75 21.45 -6.53
C GLY A 17 -14.01 20.85 -7.91
N HIS A 18 -13.04 20.93 -8.82
CA HIS A 18 -13.09 20.27 -10.12
C HIS A 18 -13.24 18.76 -9.94
N ASP A 19 -12.36 18.13 -9.15
CA ASP A 19 -12.34 16.67 -8.95
C ASP A 19 -13.62 16.17 -8.26
N ILE A 20 -14.10 16.89 -7.25
CA ILE A 20 -15.35 16.56 -6.56
C ILE A 20 -16.53 16.62 -7.52
N ILE A 21 -16.68 17.70 -8.28
CA ILE A 21 -17.79 17.86 -9.22
C ILE A 21 -17.71 16.85 -10.34
N HIS A 22 -16.51 16.58 -10.87
CA HIS A 22 -16.29 15.53 -11.87
C HIS A 22 -16.70 14.15 -11.35
N THR A 23 -16.30 13.79 -10.12
CA THR A 23 -16.69 12.51 -9.49
C THR A 23 -18.21 12.41 -9.29
N LEU A 24 -18.86 13.49 -8.85
CA LEU A 24 -20.32 13.53 -8.70
C LEU A 24 -21.05 13.38 -10.03
N LEU A 25 -20.55 13.98 -11.10
CA LEU A 25 -21.11 13.80 -12.45
C LEU A 25 -21.02 12.36 -12.91
N LEU A 26 -19.87 11.72 -12.72
CA LEU A 26 -19.66 10.29 -13.05
C LEU A 26 -20.63 9.39 -12.27
N GLN A 27 -20.77 9.62 -10.96
CA GLN A 27 -21.69 8.82 -10.11
C GLN A 27 -23.16 9.01 -10.44
N THR A 28 -23.54 10.20 -10.92
CA THR A 28 -24.93 10.52 -11.29
C THR A 28 -25.28 10.24 -12.75
N GLY A 29 -24.28 9.87 -13.57
CA GLY A 29 -24.45 9.66 -15.01
C GLY A 29 -24.72 10.94 -15.80
N LEU A 30 -24.47 12.10 -15.20
CA LEU A 30 -24.63 13.38 -15.88
C LEU A 30 -23.41 13.72 -16.73
N PRO A 31 -23.60 14.25 -17.95
CA PRO A 31 -22.47 14.59 -18.80
C PRO A 31 -21.72 15.82 -18.27
N GLU A 32 -20.40 15.86 -18.45
CA GLU A 32 -19.58 17.05 -18.09
C GLU A 32 -20.10 18.37 -18.68
N LYS A 33 -20.75 18.30 -19.84
CA LYS A 33 -21.41 19.45 -20.45
C LYS A 33 -22.45 20.15 -19.55
N ALA A 34 -22.96 19.45 -18.52
CA ALA A 34 -23.87 20.03 -17.55
C ALA A 34 -23.22 21.17 -16.75
N VAL A 35 -21.94 21.04 -16.37
CA VAL A 35 -21.20 22.10 -15.64
C VAL A 35 -20.68 23.17 -16.59
N ALA A 36 -20.53 22.86 -17.88
CA ALA A 36 -20.19 23.87 -18.89
C ALA A 36 -21.34 24.87 -19.16
N ASN A 37 -22.59 24.51 -18.78
CA ASN A 37 -23.76 25.37 -18.96
C ASN A 37 -23.65 26.64 -18.08
N PRO A 38 -23.72 27.85 -18.68
CA PRO A 38 -23.60 29.11 -17.95
C PRO A 38 -24.66 29.29 -16.83
N VAL A 39 -25.86 28.72 -16.98
CA VAL A 39 -26.90 28.76 -15.97
C VAL A 39 -26.50 27.96 -14.75
N VAL A 40 -26.00 26.71 -14.94
CA VAL A 40 -25.56 25.85 -13.85
C VAL A 40 -24.35 26.47 -13.12
N ARG A 41 -23.42 27.06 -13.84
CA ARG A 41 -22.23 27.73 -13.24
C ARG A 41 -22.59 28.92 -12.36
N ARG A 42 -23.74 29.58 -12.60
CA ARG A 42 -24.22 30.73 -11.82
C ARG A 42 -25.03 30.33 -10.58
N LEU A 43 -25.49 29.08 -10.49
CA LEU A 43 -26.19 28.58 -9.31
C LEU A 43 -25.25 28.53 -8.10
N SER A 44 -25.77 28.91 -6.93
CA SER A 44 -25.06 28.70 -5.68
C SER A 44 -25.27 27.26 -5.15
N LEU A 45 -24.38 26.82 -4.27
CA LEU A 45 -24.54 25.53 -3.58
C LEU A 45 -25.89 25.46 -2.85
N ARG A 46 -26.31 26.57 -2.21
CA ARG A 46 -27.61 26.70 -1.56
C ARG A 46 -28.77 26.52 -2.54
N ALA A 47 -28.66 27.06 -3.75
CA ALA A 47 -29.68 26.89 -4.78
C ALA A 47 -29.77 25.44 -5.24
N LEU A 48 -28.62 24.74 -5.38
CA LEU A 48 -28.58 23.31 -5.72
C LEU A 48 -29.19 22.44 -4.63
N GLN A 49 -28.97 22.74 -3.35
CA GLN A 49 -29.60 22.01 -2.24
C GLN A 49 -31.13 22.08 -2.34
N LYS A 50 -31.69 23.27 -2.66
CA LYS A 50 -33.12 23.43 -2.83
C LYS A 50 -33.69 22.68 -4.03
N LEU A 51 -32.89 22.50 -5.09
CA LEU A 51 -33.32 21.79 -6.31
C LEU A 51 -33.20 20.25 -6.17
N ALA A 52 -32.37 19.77 -5.26
CA ALA A 52 -32.12 18.34 -5.03
C ALA A 52 -32.26 17.98 -3.53
N PRO A 53 -33.45 18.19 -2.92
CA PRO A 53 -33.66 17.85 -1.52
C PRO A 53 -33.47 16.33 -1.31
N GLY A 54 -32.68 15.97 -0.32
CA GLY A 54 -32.36 14.57 0.00
C GLY A 54 -31.12 13.97 -0.72
N ARG A 55 -30.54 14.69 -1.70
CA ARG A 55 -29.22 14.30 -2.30
C ARG A 55 -28.07 15.18 -1.83
N LEU A 56 -28.36 16.42 -1.44
CA LEU A 56 -27.40 17.38 -0.90
C LEU A 56 -27.94 17.87 0.45
N ASP A 57 -27.75 17.04 1.48
CA ASP A 57 -28.12 17.44 2.86
C ASP A 57 -27.07 18.43 3.44
N ASP A 58 -27.42 19.02 4.58
CA ASP A 58 -26.58 20.02 5.23
C ASP A 58 -25.21 19.42 5.65
N SER A 59 -25.20 18.18 6.11
CA SER A 59 -23.99 17.49 6.54
C SER A 59 -23.01 17.29 5.39
N LEU A 60 -23.51 16.85 4.22
CA LEU A 60 -22.70 16.68 3.02
C LEU A 60 -22.12 18.01 2.53
N VAL A 61 -22.95 19.07 2.51
CA VAL A 61 -22.50 20.39 2.06
C VAL A 61 -21.47 20.98 3.02
N ASP A 62 -21.63 20.81 4.32
CA ASP A 62 -20.64 21.28 5.31
C ASP A 62 -19.34 20.52 5.21
N SER A 63 -19.39 19.20 4.97
CA SER A 63 -18.22 18.37 4.71
C SER A 63 -17.48 18.79 3.42
N LEU A 64 -18.24 19.05 2.33
CA LEU A 64 -17.68 19.55 1.07
C LEU A 64 -17.01 20.91 1.25
N LEU A 65 -17.66 21.84 1.95
CA LEU A 65 -17.07 23.16 2.23
C LEU A 65 -15.84 23.06 3.13
N GLY A 66 -15.83 22.12 4.08
CA GLY A 66 -14.67 21.81 4.89
C GLY A 66 -13.48 21.38 4.05
N LEU A 67 -13.67 20.43 3.11
CA LEU A 67 -12.66 19.97 2.18
C LEU A 67 -12.17 21.09 1.26
N LEU A 68 -13.10 21.79 0.61
CA LEU A 68 -12.79 22.87 -0.35
C LEU A 68 -12.04 24.04 0.27
N ASN A 69 -12.27 24.33 1.55
CA ASN A 69 -11.60 25.42 2.26
C ASN A 69 -10.31 24.96 2.95
N HIS A 70 -10.05 23.67 3.03
CA HIS A 70 -8.83 23.14 3.65
C HIS A 70 -7.57 23.45 2.83
N GLU A 71 -7.70 23.58 1.50
CA GLU A 71 -6.60 24.00 0.61
C GLU A 71 -6.03 25.38 0.95
N THR A 72 -6.81 26.25 1.59
CA THR A 72 -6.38 27.60 1.94
C THR A 72 -5.75 27.71 3.32
N GLN A 73 -5.77 26.62 4.09
CA GLN A 73 -5.08 26.62 5.38
C GLN A 73 -3.57 26.44 5.14
N THR A 74 -2.83 27.50 5.33
CA THR A 74 -1.38 27.37 5.52
C THR A 74 -1.15 26.29 6.57
N PRO A 75 -0.35 25.25 6.28
CA PRO A 75 -0.05 24.23 7.28
C PRO A 75 0.38 24.92 8.56
N PRO A 76 -0.12 24.53 9.75
CA PRO A 76 0.30 25.12 11.00
C PRO A 76 1.81 25.11 11.04
N ALA A 77 2.44 26.25 11.35
CA ALA A 77 3.89 26.32 11.51
C ALA A 77 4.31 25.22 12.49
N PRO A 78 5.35 24.43 12.17
CA PRO A 78 5.76 23.31 13.02
C PRO A 78 6.08 23.84 14.42
N THR A 79 5.19 23.61 15.37
CA THR A 79 5.38 23.93 16.78
C THR A 79 6.27 22.86 17.40
N GLY A 80 7.55 23.18 17.54
CA GLY A 80 8.56 22.30 18.10
C GLY A 80 9.52 21.78 17.03
N GLY A 81 10.80 21.68 17.36
CA GLY A 81 11.85 21.21 16.47
C GLY A 81 11.58 19.77 16.00
N ILE A 82 10.91 19.62 14.87
CA ILE A 82 10.76 18.32 14.23
C ILE A 82 12.15 17.89 13.78
N THR A 83 12.75 16.97 14.53
CA THR A 83 13.99 16.33 14.07
C THR A 83 13.65 15.52 12.81
N ARG A 84 14.24 15.92 11.69
CA ARG A 84 14.15 15.15 10.45
C ARG A 84 14.65 13.74 10.69
N LYS A 85 13.86 12.76 10.28
CA LYS A 85 14.21 11.34 10.35
C LYS A 85 14.03 10.78 8.96
N TRP A 86 15.04 10.08 8.43
CA TRP A 86 15.01 9.56 7.07
C TRP A 86 13.72 8.75 6.75
N TRP A 87 13.23 7.97 7.72
CA TRP A 87 12.02 7.14 7.54
C TRP A 87 10.72 7.94 7.49
N LYS A 88 10.71 9.20 7.97
CA LYS A 88 9.55 10.10 7.86
C LYS A 88 9.49 10.80 6.50
N GLU A 89 10.59 10.79 5.78
CA GLU A 89 10.75 11.41 4.47
C GLU A 89 10.91 10.35 3.37
N ALA A 90 10.84 9.06 3.74
CA ALA A 90 10.99 7.96 2.79
C ALA A 90 9.75 7.82 1.90
N VAL A 91 10.02 7.63 0.61
CA VAL A 91 9.04 7.16 -0.37
C VAL A 91 9.28 5.67 -0.53
N ALA A 92 8.41 4.88 0.13
CA ALA A 92 8.52 3.43 0.13
C ALA A 92 7.73 2.83 -1.03
N TYR A 93 8.31 1.83 -1.70
CA TYR A 93 7.65 1.03 -2.73
C TYR A 93 7.71 -0.44 -2.30
N GLN A 94 6.54 -1.04 -2.07
CA GLN A 94 6.44 -2.46 -1.76
C GLN A 94 6.51 -3.27 -3.05
N ILE A 95 7.33 -4.31 -3.05
CA ILE A 95 7.53 -5.22 -4.17
C ILE A 95 7.12 -6.63 -3.73
N TYR A 96 6.13 -7.20 -4.43
CA TYR A 96 5.88 -8.63 -4.40
C TYR A 96 6.69 -9.27 -5.53
N PRO A 97 7.79 -9.97 -5.23
CA PRO A 97 8.78 -10.37 -6.23
C PRO A 97 8.17 -11.16 -7.40
N ARG A 98 7.32 -12.14 -7.09
CA ARG A 98 6.69 -13.05 -8.07
C ARG A 98 5.99 -12.35 -9.23
N SER A 99 5.39 -11.17 -8.99
CA SER A 99 4.58 -10.48 -9.99
C SER A 99 5.18 -9.16 -10.50
N PHE A 100 6.38 -8.78 -10.01
CA PHE A 100 6.91 -7.45 -10.30
C PHE A 100 7.66 -7.37 -11.64
N ALA A 101 8.69 -8.19 -11.82
CA ALA A 101 9.46 -8.22 -13.07
C ALA A 101 10.16 -9.57 -13.23
N ASP A 102 9.92 -10.20 -14.36
CA ASP A 102 10.49 -11.47 -14.77
C ASP A 102 11.69 -11.19 -15.68
N SER A 103 12.89 -11.60 -15.26
CA SER A 103 14.13 -11.36 -16.02
C SER A 103 14.48 -12.49 -16.97
N ASN A 104 13.96 -13.69 -16.76
CA ASN A 104 14.33 -14.89 -17.48
C ASN A 104 13.24 -15.41 -18.44
N GLY A 105 12.01 -14.87 -18.34
CA GLY A 105 10.89 -15.19 -19.24
C GLY A 105 10.14 -16.47 -18.83
N ASP A 106 10.25 -16.90 -17.58
CA ASP A 106 9.56 -18.11 -17.09
C ASP A 106 8.15 -17.83 -16.55
N GLY A 107 7.72 -16.57 -16.52
CA GLY A 107 6.42 -16.13 -16.03
C GLY A 107 6.41 -15.79 -14.53
N VAL A 108 7.55 -15.92 -13.84
CA VAL A 108 7.71 -15.60 -12.42
C VAL A 108 8.69 -14.45 -12.28
N GLY A 109 8.30 -13.39 -11.58
CA GLY A 109 9.19 -12.28 -11.26
C GLY A 109 10.30 -12.72 -10.31
N ASP A 110 11.48 -12.10 -10.43
CA ASP A 110 12.70 -12.52 -9.73
C ASP A 110 13.55 -11.33 -9.24
N LEU A 111 14.61 -11.62 -8.46
CA LEU A 111 15.50 -10.61 -7.90
C LEU A 111 16.28 -9.83 -8.97
N ARG A 112 16.62 -10.48 -10.09
CA ARG A 112 17.30 -9.83 -11.22
C ARG A 112 16.35 -8.86 -11.91
N GLY A 113 15.10 -9.24 -12.11
CA GLY A 113 14.06 -8.36 -12.66
C GLY A 113 13.83 -7.14 -11.78
N ILE A 114 13.83 -7.31 -10.45
CA ILE A 114 13.76 -6.16 -9.53
C ILE A 114 14.99 -5.25 -9.73
N ARG A 115 16.19 -5.82 -9.82
CA ARG A 115 17.41 -5.07 -10.03
C ARG A 115 17.39 -4.27 -11.33
N GLU A 116 16.92 -4.84 -12.42
CA GLU A 116 16.75 -4.16 -13.70
C GLU A 116 15.78 -2.99 -13.66
N LYS A 117 14.83 -2.99 -12.71
CA LYS A 117 13.85 -1.91 -12.51
C LYS A 117 14.29 -0.83 -11.53
N LEU A 118 15.48 -0.93 -10.91
CA LEU A 118 15.99 0.10 -10.01
C LEU A 118 16.07 1.51 -10.64
N PRO A 119 16.51 1.67 -11.91
CA PRO A 119 16.50 2.99 -12.56
C PRO A 119 15.09 3.59 -12.66
N TYR A 120 14.09 2.79 -13.01
CA TYR A 120 12.68 3.21 -13.04
C TYR A 120 12.19 3.65 -11.66
N LEU A 121 12.47 2.86 -10.62
CA LEU A 121 12.06 3.19 -9.25
C LEU A 121 12.74 4.47 -8.75
N LYS A 122 13.99 4.68 -9.14
CA LYS A 122 14.72 5.92 -8.85
C LYS A 122 14.10 7.14 -9.51
N GLU A 123 13.74 7.04 -10.79
CA GLU A 123 13.08 8.11 -11.55
C GLU A 123 11.71 8.44 -10.92
N LEU A 124 10.99 7.44 -10.42
CA LEU A 124 9.74 7.60 -9.69
C LEU A 124 9.91 8.30 -8.33
N GLY A 125 11.16 8.48 -7.85
CA GLY A 125 11.47 9.11 -6.57
C GLY A 125 11.46 8.17 -5.38
N VAL A 126 11.43 6.85 -5.61
CA VAL A 126 11.50 5.84 -4.55
C VAL A 126 12.89 5.84 -3.92
N ASN A 127 12.96 5.84 -2.59
CA ASN A 127 14.21 5.76 -1.83
C ASN A 127 14.21 4.65 -0.76
N LEU A 128 13.12 3.88 -0.69
CA LEU A 128 12.98 2.73 0.20
C LEU A 128 12.26 1.60 -0.53
N LEU A 129 12.91 0.47 -0.70
CA LEU A 129 12.32 -0.76 -1.22
C LEU A 129 11.85 -1.62 -0.06
N TRP A 130 10.62 -2.12 -0.12
CA TRP A 130 10.09 -3.10 0.81
C TRP A 130 9.80 -4.39 0.04
N LEU A 131 10.59 -5.42 0.29
CA LEU A 131 10.39 -6.73 -0.33
C LEU A 131 9.46 -7.59 0.53
N SER A 132 8.36 -8.07 -0.06
CA SER A 132 7.62 -9.22 0.47
C SER A 132 8.55 -10.43 0.55
N PRO A 133 8.22 -11.49 1.32
CA PRO A 133 9.15 -12.58 1.60
C PRO A 133 9.80 -13.17 0.35
N VAL A 134 11.12 -13.34 0.40
CA VAL A 134 11.94 -13.97 -0.66
C VAL A 134 12.63 -15.23 -0.16
N TYR A 135 12.36 -15.63 1.08
CA TYR A 135 12.95 -16.80 1.73
C TYR A 135 12.45 -18.10 1.10
N ASP A 136 13.22 -19.18 1.31
CA ASP A 136 12.82 -20.51 0.88
C ASP A 136 11.51 -20.94 1.57
N SER A 137 10.50 -21.28 0.76
CA SER A 137 9.13 -21.56 1.18
C SER A 137 8.52 -22.61 0.25
N PRO A 138 7.63 -23.49 0.73
CA PRO A 138 6.78 -24.31 -0.14
C PRO A 138 5.73 -23.48 -0.90
N ASN A 139 5.55 -22.21 -0.50
CA ASN A 139 4.67 -21.23 -1.16
C ASN A 139 3.16 -21.55 -1.02
N ASP A 140 2.76 -22.19 0.07
CA ASP A 140 1.35 -22.44 0.39
C ASP A 140 0.64 -21.16 0.85
N ASP A 141 1.41 -20.20 1.40
CA ASP A 141 0.92 -18.89 1.83
C ASP A 141 1.73 -17.73 1.17
N ASN A 142 1.94 -17.80 -0.14
CA ASN A 142 2.60 -16.76 -0.92
C ASN A 142 3.98 -16.32 -0.38
N GLY A 143 4.72 -17.27 0.21
CA GLY A 143 6.06 -17.05 0.78
C GLY A 143 6.06 -16.69 2.26
N TYR A 144 4.89 -16.51 2.89
CA TYR A 144 4.80 -16.25 4.34
C TYR A 144 4.91 -17.54 5.19
N ASP A 145 4.95 -18.70 4.58
CA ASP A 145 5.20 -20.01 5.15
C ASP A 145 6.68 -20.40 4.96
N ILE A 146 7.58 -19.81 5.76
CA ILE A 146 9.02 -19.90 5.56
C ILE A 146 9.56 -21.25 6.04
N ARG A 147 10.22 -21.96 5.13
CA ARG A 147 10.90 -23.24 5.37
C ARG A 147 12.36 -23.04 5.80
N ASP A 148 13.08 -22.08 5.21
CA ASP A 148 14.45 -21.73 5.59
C ASP A 148 14.68 -20.22 5.47
N TYR A 149 14.86 -19.54 6.61
CA TYR A 149 15.11 -18.09 6.68
C TYR A 149 16.49 -17.66 6.15
N ARG A 150 17.38 -18.60 5.82
CA ARG A 150 18.76 -18.34 5.36
C ARG A 150 18.97 -18.66 3.89
N LYS A 151 17.91 -18.97 3.17
CA LYS A 151 17.94 -19.25 1.73
C LYS A 151 16.95 -18.36 0.99
N ILE A 152 17.31 -18.02 -0.23
CA ILE A 152 16.39 -17.43 -1.20
C ILE A 152 15.58 -18.56 -1.86
N MET A 153 14.28 -18.32 -2.08
CA MET A 153 13.44 -19.21 -2.87
C MET A 153 14.02 -19.36 -4.27
N ALA A 154 14.18 -20.60 -4.73
CA ALA A 154 14.88 -20.90 -5.99
C ALA A 154 14.27 -20.21 -7.22
N GLU A 155 12.96 -20.00 -7.22
CA GLU A 155 12.26 -19.27 -8.28
C GLU A 155 12.64 -17.79 -8.36
N PHE A 156 13.07 -17.18 -7.23
CA PHE A 156 13.44 -15.77 -7.20
C PHE A 156 14.93 -15.53 -7.45
N GLY A 157 15.76 -16.58 -7.45
CA GLY A 157 17.18 -16.49 -7.70
C GLY A 157 18.04 -17.04 -6.56
N THR A 158 19.20 -16.46 -6.35
CA THR A 158 20.22 -16.92 -5.40
C THR A 158 20.56 -15.84 -4.36
N MET A 159 21.37 -16.18 -3.35
CA MET A 159 21.93 -15.19 -2.43
C MET A 159 22.79 -14.16 -3.14
N GLU A 160 23.56 -14.58 -4.15
CA GLU A 160 24.37 -13.68 -4.96
C GLU A 160 23.50 -12.67 -5.74
N ASP A 161 22.32 -13.08 -6.22
CA ASP A 161 21.34 -12.17 -6.85
C ASP A 161 20.78 -11.17 -5.85
N PHE A 162 20.52 -11.61 -4.61
CA PHE A 162 20.08 -10.74 -3.53
C PHE A 162 21.18 -9.74 -3.13
N ASP A 163 22.41 -10.19 -2.97
CA ASP A 163 23.55 -9.33 -2.63
C ASP A 163 23.79 -8.28 -3.72
N ALA A 164 23.67 -8.69 -4.99
CA ALA A 164 23.77 -7.77 -6.13
C ALA A 164 22.65 -6.73 -6.16
N LEU A 165 21.41 -7.14 -5.90
CA LEU A 165 20.27 -6.22 -5.77
C LEU A 165 20.50 -5.22 -4.64
N LEU A 166 20.93 -5.69 -3.46
CA LEU A 166 21.18 -4.85 -2.29
C LEU A 166 22.27 -3.82 -2.57
N ALA A 167 23.39 -4.28 -3.14
CA ALA A 167 24.52 -3.39 -3.48
C ALA A 167 24.10 -2.30 -4.48
N GLU A 168 23.35 -2.67 -5.52
CA GLU A 168 22.92 -1.71 -6.55
C GLU A 168 21.82 -0.76 -6.03
N ALA A 169 20.90 -1.24 -5.18
CA ALA A 169 19.93 -0.38 -4.52
C ALA A 169 20.63 0.69 -3.66
N HIS A 170 21.62 0.29 -2.87
CA HIS A 170 22.43 1.21 -2.06
C HIS A 170 23.22 2.21 -2.94
N ALA A 171 23.81 1.77 -4.03
CA ALA A 171 24.52 2.64 -4.99
C ALA A 171 23.58 3.69 -5.62
N ASN A 172 22.29 3.36 -5.75
CA ASN A 172 21.24 4.27 -6.21
C ASN A 172 20.65 5.16 -5.10
N GLY A 173 21.16 5.06 -3.87
CA GLY A 173 20.66 5.83 -2.71
C GLY A 173 19.36 5.31 -2.11
N MET A 174 18.94 4.11 -2.49
CA MET A 174 17.77 3.44 -1.95
C MET A 174 18.14 2.58 -0.74
N LYS A 175 17.24 2.51 0.23
CA LYS A 175 17.30 1.54 1.33
C LYS A 175 16.44 0.34 0.98
N LEU A 176 16.73 -0.81 1.59
CA LEU A 176 15.96 -2.02 1.43
C LEU A 176 15.52 -2.53 2.79
N ILE A 177 14.24 -2.86 2.92
CA ILE A 177 13.68 -3.59 4.05
C ILE A 177 13.03 -4.87 3.54
N MET A 178 13.04 -5.88 4.38
CA MET A 178 12.42 -7.18 4.10
C MET A 178 11.37 -7.48 5.16
N ASP A 179 10.39 -8.28 4.80
CA ASP A 179 9.45 -8.81 5.76
C ASP A 179 10.17 -9.74 6.75
N LEU A 180 9.87 -9.56 8.01
CA LEU A 180 10.33 -10.42 9.10
C LEU A 180 9.18 -11.26 9.62
N VAL A 181 8.97 -12.43 9.05
CA VAL A 181 7.89 -13.34 9.43
C VAL A 181 8.36 -14.20 10.61
N VAL A 182 8.13 -13.72 11.83
CA VAL A 182 8.58 -14.38 13.09
C VAL A 182 7.42 -14.87 13.94
N ASN A 183 6.17 -14.75 13.46
CA ASN A 183 5.00 -15.24 14.19
C ASN A 183 4.87 -16.77 14.10
N HIS A 184 5.26 -17.34 12.98
CA HIS A 184 5.16 -18.77 12.65
C HIS A 184 6.26 -19.17 11.66
N THR A 185 6.39 -20.46 11.42
CA THR A 185 7.19 -21.04 10.35
C THR A 185 6.29 -21.85 9.43
N SER A 186 6.81 -22.29 8.28
CA SER A 186 6.20 -23.40 7.53
C SER A 186 6.18 -24.66 8.40
N ASP A 187 5.21 -25.52 8.18
CA ASP A 187 5.18 -26.87 8.74
C ASP A 187 6.31 -27.75 8.19
N GLU A 188 6.91 -27.39 7.04
CA GLU A 188 8.11 -28.01 6.51
C GLU A 188 9.42 -27.50 7.16
N HIS A 189 9.37 -26.46 8.01
CA HIS A 189 10.54 -25.96 8.69
C HIS A 189 11.19 -27.02 9.58
N PRO A 190 12.53 -27.20 9.58
CA PRO A 190 13.19 -28.24 10.38
C PRO A 190 12.86 -28.20 11.86
N TRP A 191 12.68 -27.02 12.44
CA TRP A 191 12.27 -26.87 13.84
C TRP A 191 10.86 -27.42 14.10
N PHE A 192 9.90 -27.11 13.22
CA PHE A 192 8.53 -27.62 13.34
C PHE A 192 8.51 -29.14 13.20
N GLN A 193 9.20 -29.65 12.18
CA GLN A 193 9.32 -31.10 11.93
C GLN A 193 9.98 -31.84 13.11
N SER A 194 11.00 -31.24 13.73
CA SER A 194 11.64 -31.80 14.93
C SER A 194 10.67 -31.79 16.12
N SER A 195 10.01 -30.66 16.37
CA SER A 195 9.05 -30.48 17.45
C SER A 195 7.83 -31.42 17.35
N LEU A 196 7.39 -31.70 16.12
CA LEU A 196 6.29 -32.62 15.83
C LEU A 196 6.65 -34.07 16.12
N ARG A 197 7.86 -34.50 15.74
CA ARG A 197 8.32 -35.89 15.85
C ARG A 197 8.79 -36.27 17.24
N ASP A 198 9.37 -35.33 17.96
CA ASP A 198 9.97 -35.56 19.28
C ASP A 198 9.37 -34.61 20.33
N PRO A 199 8.38 -35.10 21.11
CA PRO A 199 7.75 -34.31 22.19
C PRO A 199 8.70 -33.88 23.30
N ASP A 200 9.83 -34.57 23.47
CA ASP A 200 10.84 -34.29 24.50
C ASP A 200 12.10 -33.65 23.89
N GLY A 201 12.07 -33.37 22.59
CA GLY A 201 13.20 -32.84 21.84
C GLY A 201 13.48 -31.35 22.05
N PRO A 202 14.66 -30.88 21.62
CA PRO A 202 15.13 -29.50 21.88
C PRO A 202 14.29 -28.41 21.20
N CYS A 203 13.50 -28.75 20.20
CA CYS A 203 12.65 -27.81 19.49
C CYS A 203 11.19 -27.81 19.98
N ARG A 204 10.87 -28.65 20.99
CA ARG A 204 9.49 -28.81 21.44
C ARG A 204 8.86 -27.49 21.88
N ASP A 205 9.57 -26.73 22.68
CA ASP A 205 9.11 -25.48 23.26
C ASP A 205 9.18 -24.27 22.31
N TYR A 206 9.60 -24.49 21.05
CA TYR A 206 9.55 -23.44 20.01
C TYR A 206 8.13 -23.20 19.51
N TYR A 207 7.21 -24.16 19.75
CA TYR A 207 5.83 -24.12 19.29
C TYR A 207 4.86 -24.37 20.43
N ILE A 208 3.69 -23.78 20.36
CA ILE A 208 2.61 -23.97 21.31
C ILE A 208 1.76 -25.16 20.88
N TRP A 209 1.75 -26.21 21.69
CA TRP A 209 1.04 -27.44 21.40
C TRP A 209 -0.17 -27.61 22.33
N HIS A 210 -1.34 -27.92 21.76
CA HIS A 210 -2.53 -28.27 22.49
C HIS A 210 -3.03 -29.67 22.11
N LYS A 211 -3.55 -30.41 23.07
CA LYS A 211 -4.31 -31.62 22.77
C LYS A 211 -5.60 -31.22 22.07
N GLY A 212 -5.78 -31.69 20.82
CA GLY A 212 -7.01 -31.49 20.06
C GLY A 212 -8.22 -32.04 20.80
N ARG A 213 -9.40 -31.52 20.54
CA ARG A 213 -10.66 -32.17 20.92
C ARG A 213 -10.93 -33.30 19.92
N GLU A 214 -11.49 -34.43 20.39
CA GLU A 214 -11.73 -35.65 19.58
C GLU A 214 -12.60 -35.40 18.34
N ASP A 215 -13.36 -34.31 18.31
CA ASP A 215 -14.33 -33.97 17.26
C ASP A 215 -13.87 -32.87 16.25
N ARG A 216 -12.66 -32.36 16.40
CA ARG A 216 -12.12 -31.31 15.49
C ARG A 216 -10.75 -31.69 14.98
N LYS A 217 -10.62 -31.71 13.65
CA LYS A 217 -9.30 -31.70 13.01
C LYS A 217 -8.54 -30.49 13.54
N SER A 218 -7.33 -30.70 14.06
CA SER A 218 -6.47 -29.63 14.54
C SER A 218 -6.27 -28.62 13.42
N VAL A 219 -6.66 -27.38 13.66
CA VAL A 219 -6.24 -26.25 12.85
C VAL A 219 -4.96 -25.76 13.49
N VAL A 220 -3.89 -25.82 12.72
CA VAL A 220 -2.59 -25.22 13.08
C VAL A 220 -2.75 -23.71 13.07
#